data_4b492e2f12f968bf1fd5c365d96c150f
#
_entry.id   4b492e2f12f968bf1fd5c365d96c150f
#
_cell.length_a   1.000
_cell.length_b   1.000
_cell.length_c   1.000
_cell.angle_alpha   90.00
_cell.angle_beta   90.00
_cell.angle_gamma   90.00
#
_symmetry.space_group_name_H-M   'P 1'
#
loop_
_entity.id
_entity.type
_entity.pdbx_description
1 polymer ?
#
loop_
_entity_poly.entity_id
_entity_poly.type
_entity_poly.pdbx_seq_one_letter_code
_entity_poly.pdbx_strand_id
1 'polypeptide(L)'
;MKKFAYLTGLALVTTLQIAHADDMNVGVREFLSPSKERGINLHVIIWYPAQIGGEEALLGNTPFFSGTTSMRDAPILKGKFPLILLSHGTGIAGNAGATSWIAASLAKHGYIVAAPNHPGNQSGNRSAGEAMKLWLRPADFTSTLDALKISTAFQNKIDWEKVGALGLSMGGYTALAVAGAKVNQQRLASYCDNGSSNNSLCEWIKQSGVDLHTMNLQPAGQNYRDNRIRSAVAVDPAMVGTLTTESIASITIPVDLINLGRSGEVPPTVDVSQTAKLIPHARYSTIDGANHFSMFAECKAGASEALKAKGITEALCDNVEGRPRGEIHAQIINMVAAAFKRTFNTEQ
;
A
#
# COMPACT_ATOMS: atom_id res chain seq x y z
N MET A 1 -55.08 55.63 4.79
CA MET A 1 -54.52 54.78 3.71
C MET A 1 -53.11 54.34 4.12
N LYS A 2 -52.95 53.08 4.59
CA LYS A 2 -51.67 52.54 5.02
C LYS A 2 -51.13 51.71 3.88
N LYS A 3 -49.90 52.07 3.36
CA LYS A 3 -49.20 51.31 2.33
C LYS A 3 -48.37 50.19 3.01
N PHE A 4 -48.69 48.98 2.70
CA PHE A 4 -47.82 47.83 3.03
C PHE A 4 -46.76 47.65 1.96
N ALA A 5 -45.50 47.64 2.36
CA ALA A 5 -44.38 47.30 1.50
C ALA A 5 -44.03 45.80 1.70
N TYR A 6 -44.14 45.02 0.65
CA TYR A 6 -43.66 43.62 0.65
C TYR A 6 -42.17 43.60 0.33
N LEU A 7 -41.35 43.14 1.29
CA LEU A 7 -39.96 42.77 1.03
C LEU A 7 -39.94 41.32 0.51
N THR A 8 -39.61 41.15 -0.75
CA THR A 8 -39.28 39.85 -1.32
C THR A 8 -37.80 39.50 -1.02
N GLY A 9 -37.59 38.62 -0.08
CA GLY A 9 -36.26 38.05 0.19
C GLY A 9 -35.88 37.03 -0.87
N LEU A 10 -34.80 37.30 -1.60
CA LEU A 10 -34.18 36.38 -2.55
C LEU A 10 -33.30 35.39 -1.78
N ALA A 11 -33.76 34.17 -1.62
CA ALA A 11 -32.93 33.09 -1.03
C ALA A 11 -31.93 32.59 -2.08
N LEU A 12 -30.65 32.85 -1.84
CA LEU A 12 -29.56 32.32 -2.65
C LEU A 12 -29.36 30.83 -2.30
N VAL A 13 -29.86 29.93 -3.13
CA VAL A 13 -29.61 28.49 -3.01
C VAL A 13 -28.23 28.21 -3.59
N THR A 14 -27.23 28.09 -2.75
CA THR A 14 -25.92 27.57 -3.14
C THR A 14 -26.02 26.04 -3.30
N THR A 15 -26.11 25.58 -4.53
CA THR A 15 -25.98 24.16 -4.84
C THR A 15 -24.53 23.75 -4.64
N LEU A 16 -24.23 22.98 -3.57
CA LEU A 16 -23.00 22.22 -3.47
C LEU A 16 -23.02 21.18 -4.59
N GLN A 17 -22.20 21.38 -5.61
CA GLN A 17 -21.90 20.33 -6.59
C GLN A 17 -21.04 19.26 -5.88
N ILE A 18 -21.65 18.14 -5.56
CA ILE A 18 -20.92 16.91 -5.17
C ILE A 18 -20.33 16.36 -6.47
N ALA A 19 -19.05 16.57 -6.70
CA ALA A 19 -18.35 15.92 -7.80
C ALA A 19 -18.44 14.40 -7.59
N HIS A 20 -18.97 13.69 -8.57
CA HIS A 20 -18.97 12.24 -8.55
C HIS A 20 -17.53 11.73 -8.74
N ALA A 21 -17.18 10.62 -8.08
CA ALA A 21 -15.82 10.05 -8.11
C ALA A 21 -15.32 9.72 -9.53
N ASP A 22 -16.24 9.50 -10.48
CA ASP A 22 -15.91 9.16 -11.87
C ASP A 22 -15.35 10.34 -12.68
N ASP A 23 -15.55 11.59 -12.25
CA ASP A 23 -15.11 12.81 -12.97
C ASP A 23 -13.77 13.38 -12.44
N MET A 24 -13.16 12.79 -11.42
CA MET A 24 -11.91 13.31 -10.86
C MET A 24 -10.69 12.83 -11.63
N ASN A 25 -9.90 13.77 -12.17
CA ASN A 25 -8.59 13.46 -12.72
C ASN A 25 -7.61 13.04 -11.61
N VAL A 26 -6.71 12.14 -11.95
CA VAL A 26 -5.64 11.69 -11.06
C VAL A 26 -4.34 12.36 -11.47
N GLY A 27 -3.83 13.20 -10.58
CA GLY A 27 -2.47 13.75 -10.71
C GLY A 27 -1.43 12.80 -10.14
N VAL A 28 -0.21 12.88 -10.66
CA VAL A 28 0.95 12.14 -10.13
C VAL A 28 2.17 13.05 -10.07
N ARG A 29 2.95 12.91 -8.99
CA ARG A 29 4.28 13.55 -8.85
C ARG A 29 5.29 12.59 -8.29
N GLU A 30 6.53 12.75 -8.72
CA GLU A 30 7.70 12.19 -8.06
C GLU A 30 8.17 13.15 -6.97
N PHE A 31 8.56 12.58 -5.83
CA PHE A 31 8.96 13.33 -4.66
C PHE A 31 10.18 12.66 -4.04
N LEU A 32 11.14 13.46 -3.58
CA LEU A 32 12.30 12.95 -2.86
C LEU A 32 12.13 13.14 -1.37
N SER A 33 12.21 12.05 -0.62
CA SER A 33 12.11 12.04 0.84
C SER A 33 13.46 11.68 1.46
N PRO A 34 14.13 12.58 2.17
CA PRO A 34 15.36 12.25 2.89
C PRO A 34 15.12 11.17 3.94
N SER A 35 15.85 10.07 3.88
CA SER A 35 15.83 9.01 4.88
C SER A 35 17.15 8.99 5.66
N LYS A 36 17.07 9.30 6.95
CA LYS A 36 18.24 9.30 7.84
C LYS A 36 18.75 7.87 8.08
N GLU A 37 17.82 6.92 8.28
CA GLU A 37 18.13 5.53 8.56
C GLU A 37 18.81 4.82 7.37
N ARG A 38 18.55 5.31 6.16
CA ARG A 38 19.20 4.77 4.94
C ARG A 38 20.37 5.62 4.44
N GLY A 39 20.52 6.88 4.90
CA GLY A 39 21.53 7.81 4.41
C GLY A 39 21.35 8.26 2.95
N ILE A 40 20.15 8.12 2.40
CA ILE A 40 19.81 8.46 1.00
C ILE A 40 18.46 9.19 0.92
N ASN A 41 18.16 9.74 -0.24
CA ASN A 41 16.81 10.19 -0.57
C ASN A 41 16.01 9.02 -1.17
N LEU A 42 14.80 8.80 -0.63
CA LEU A 42 13.85 7.85 -1.17
C LEU A 42 13.09 8.49 -2.34
N HIS A 43 12.94 7.77 -3.42
CA HIS A 43 11.98 8.08 -4.47
C HIS A 43 10.57 7.71 -4.00
N VAL A 44 9.69 8.70 -3.92
CA VAL A 44 8.29 8.53 -3.55
C VAL A 44 7.42 8.92 -4.75
N ILE A 45 6.46 8.09 -5.12
CA ILE A 45 5.45 8.44 -6.11
C ILE A 45 4.19 8.84 -5.34
N ILE A 46 3.60 9.99 -5.69
CA ILE A 46 2.42 10.53 -5.01
C ILE A 46 1.31 10.71 -6.04
N TRP A 47 0.21 9.97 -5.86
CA TRP A 47 -1.04 10.15 -6.61
C TRP A 47 -2.00 11.01 -5.79
N TYR A 48 -2.78 11.85 -6.46
CA TYR A 48 -3.67 12.79 -5.78
C TYR A 48 -4.85 13.20 -6.66
N PRO A 49 -5.98 13.63 -6.06
CA PRO A 49 -7.09 14.25 -6.77
C PRO A 49 -6.62 15.53 -7.47
N ALA A 50 -6.82 15.61 -8.79
CA ALA A 50 -6.30 16.71 -9.59
C ALA A 50 -7.38 17.44 -10.39
N GLN A 51 -7.08 18.69 -10.72
CA GLN A 51 -7.80 19.44 -11.75
C GLN A 51 -7.36 18.96 -13.14
N ILE A 52 -8.08 19.38 -14.16
CA ILE A 52 -7.68 19.18 -15.57
C ILE A 52 -6.32 19.87 -15.78
N GLY A 53 -5.41 19.17 -16.47
CA GLY A 53 -4.05 19.64 -16.78
C GLY A 53 -3.00 18.58 -16.51
N GLY A 54 -1.72 18.97 -16.64
CA GLY A 54 -0.58 18.06 -16.55
C GLY A 54 -0.32 17.30 -17.85
N GLU A 55 0.66 16.42 -17.82
CA GLU A 55 1.07 15.57 -18.95
C GLU A 55 0.68 14.11 -18.66
N GLU A 56 0.22 13.39 -19.67
CA GLU A 56 -0.11 11.98 -19.51
C GLU A 56 1.14 11.16 -19.16
N ALA A 57 1.03 10.35 -18.11
CA ALA A 57 2.08 9.44 -17.67
C ALA A 57 1.51 8.06 -17.39
N LEU A 58 2.14 7.03 -17.95
CA LEU A 58 1.75 5.63 -17.76
C LEU A 58 2.64 4.99 -16.71
N LEU A 59 2.14 4.85 -15.48
CA LEU A 59 2.87 4.33 -14.33
C LEU A 59 2.74 2.81 -14.24
N GLY A 60 3.86 2.13 -13.88
CA GLY A 60 3.88 0.69 -13.68
C GLY A 60 3.83 -0.13 -14.99
N ASN A 61 3.90 0.52 -16.16
CA ASN A 61 3.94 -0.16 -17.44
C ASN A 61 5.28 -0.90 -17.64
N THR A 62 5.20 -2.19 -17.93
CA THR A 62 6.36 -3.06 -18.15
C THR A 62 6.12 -3.95 -19.38
N PRO A 63 7.10 -4.73 -19.86
CA PRO A 63 6.83 -5.74 -20.88
C PRO A 63 5.75 -6.76 -20.50
N PHE A 64 5.51 -6.98 -19.21
CA PHE A 64 4.59 -8.02 -18.72
C PHE A 64 3.27 -7.45 -18.20
N PHE A 65 3.28 -6.26 -17.62
CA PHE A 65 2.15 -5.69 -16.91
C PHE A 65 1.66 -4.40 -17.55
N SER A 66 0.35 -4.21 -17.56
CA SER A 66 -0.29 -2.98 -18.01
C SER A 66 -0.07 -1.87 -16.97
N GLY A 67 0.27 -0.68 -17.44
CA GLY A 67 0.37 0.51 -16.61
C GLY A 67 -0.98 1.16 -16.37
N THR A 68 -0.98 2.13 -15.46
CA THR A 68 -2.14 2.97 -15.15
C THR A 68 -1.84 4.42 -15.51
N THR A 69 -2.71 5.03 -16.29
CA THR A 69 -2.58 6.44 -16.69
C THR A 69 -2.86 7.37 -15.52
N SER A 70 -2.03 8.39 -15.37
CA SER A 70 -2.19 9.52 -14.45
C SER A 70 -1.63 10.78 -15.10
N MET A 71 -2.00 11.96 -14.61
CA MET A 71 -1.57 13.24 -15.17
C MET A 71 -0.39 13.79 -14.36
N ARG A 72 0.80 13.73 -14.94
CA ARG A 72 2.03 14.25 -14.32
C ARG A 72 1.88 15.75 -14.09
N ASP A 73 2.18 16.17 -12.86
CA ASP A 73 2.15 17.57 -12.41
C ASP A 73 0.83 18.32 -12.60
N ALA A 74 -0.28 17.59 -12.79
CA ALA A 74 -1.61 18.19 -12.76
C ALA A 74 -1.82 19.01 -11.48
N PRO A 75 -2.53 20.18 -11.53
CA PRO A 75 -2.80 20.95 -10.33
C PRO A 75 -3.62 20.16 -9.31
N ILE A 76 -3.18 20.14 -8.04
CA ILE A 76 -3.92 19.45 -6.97
C ILE A 76 -5.26 20.15 -6.76
N LEU A 77 -6.35 19.38 -6.60
CA LEU A 77 -7.67 19.94 -6.28
C LEU A 77 -7.62 20.83 -5.04
N LYS A 78 -8.58 21.79 -4.96
CA LYS A 78 -8.74 22.60 -3.75
C LYS A 78 -9.27 21.74 -2.61
N GLY A 79 -8.81 22.04 -1.38
CA GLY A 79 -9.21 21.32 -0.17
C GLY A 79 -8.08 20.54 0.46
N LYS A 80 -8.42 19.79 1.51
CA LYS A 80 -7.54 18.84 2.20
C LYS A 80 -8.06 17.43 1.99
N PHE A 81 -7.16 16.50 1.80
CA PHE A 81 -7.46 15.09 1.50
C PHE A 81 -6.78 14.17 2.52
N PRO A 82 -7.44 13.09 2.94
CA PRO A 82 -6.78 12.05 3.72
C PRO A 82 -5.54 11.50 2.99
N LEU A 83 -4.52 11.11 3.75
CA LEU A 83 -3.29 10.53 3.22
C LEU A 83 -3.28 9.02 3.44
N ILE A 84 -2.92 8.27 2.41
CA ILE A 84 -2.59 6.86 2.50
C ILE A 84 -1.11 6.69 2.15
N LEU A 85 -0.32 6.16 3.08
CA LEU A 85 1.01 5.65 2.77
C LEU A 85 0.87 4.23 2.23
N LEU A 86 1.40 3.98 1.04
CA LEU A 86 1.30 2.70 0.34
C LEU A 86 2.67 2.01 0.24
N SER A 87 2.79 0.83 0.83
CA SER A 87 3.99 -0.01 0.76
C SER A 87 3.80 -1.14 -0.25
N HIS A 88 4.67 -1.20 -1.25
CA HIS A 88 4.71 -2.26 -2.26
C HIS A 88 5.30 -3.57 -1.72
N GLY A 89 5.08 -4.66 -2.43
CA GLY A 89 5.68 -5.96 -2.16
C GLY A 89 7.19 -6.02 -2.42
N THR A 90 7.69 -7.22 -2.66
CA THR A 90 9.06 -7.49 -3.13
C THR A 90 9.01 -8.28 -4.44
N GLY A 91 10.15 -8.56 -5.06
CA GLY A 91 10.23 -9.32 -6.30
C GLY A 91 9.92 -8.49 -7.54
N ILE A 92 9.21 -9.07 -8.52
CA ILE A 92 8.95 -8.45 -9.82
C ILE A 92 8.06 -7.20 -9.73
N ALA A 93 7.20 -7.13 -8.72
CA ALA A 93 6.36 -5.98 -8.41
C ALA A 93 6.93 -5.11 -7.27
N GLY A 94 8.23 -5.21 -7.00
CA GLY A 94 8.90 -4.57 -5.86
C GLY A 94 9.17 -3.08 -6.05
N ASN A 95 8.24 -2.29 -6.56
CA ASN A 95 8.37 -0.84 -6.70
C ASN A 95 7.01 -0.13 -6.58
N ALA A 96 7.06 1.17 -6.28
CA ALA A 96 5.86 1.99 -6.13
C ALA A 96 5.01 2.07 -7.42
N GLY A 97 5.65 2.14 -8.59
CA GLY A 97 4.94 2.18 -9.88
C GLY A 97 4.06 0.95 -10.11
N ALA A 98 4.48 -0.23 -9.66
CA ALA A 98 3.70 -1.46 -9.79
C ALA A 98 2.37 -1.43 -9.00
N THR A 99 2.21 -0.49 -8.06
CA THR A 99 0.97 -0.29 -7.29
C THR A 99 0.07 0.80 -7.87
N SER A 100 0.39 1.32 -9.06
CA SER A 100 -0.35 2.43 -9.69
C SER A 100 -1.85 2.14 -9.87
N TRP A 101 -2.23 0.89 -10.13
CA TRP A 101 -3.62 0.47 -10.30
C TRP A 101 -4.49 0.77 -9.07
N ILE A 102 -3.96 0.54 -7.87
CA ILE A 102 -4.69 0.81 -6.62
C ILE A 102 -4.47 2.26 -6.17
N ALA A 103 -3.25 2.82 -6.33
CA ALA A 103 -2.94 4.17 -5.93
C ALA A 103 -3.75 5.22 -6.71
N ALA A 104 -3.80 5.09 -8.03
CA ALA A 104 -4.59 5.98 -8.88
C ALA A 104 -6.10 5.85 -8.58
N SER A 105 -6.60 4.63 -8.35
CA SER A 105 -7.99 4.42 -8.00
C SER A 105 -8.35 5.03 -6.64
N LEU A 106 -7.48 4.91 -5.62
CA LEU A 106 -7.70 5.58 -4.34
C LEU A 106 -7.64 7.11 -4.47
N ALA A 107 -6.80 7.64 -5.37
CA ALA A 107 -6.79 9.08 -5.66
C ALA A 107 -8.12 9.55 -6.27
N LYS A 108 -8.74 8.76 -7.16
CA LYS A 108 -10.12 9.02 -7.63
C LYS A 108 -11.15 9.00 -6.50
N HIS A 109 -10.92 8.22 -5.45
CA HIS A 109 -11.77 8.21 -4.25
C HIS A 109 -11.46 9.36 -3.27
N GLY A 110 -10.65 10.33 -3.65
CA GLY A 110 -10.38 11.52 -2.84
C GLY A 110 -9.24 11.37 -1.83
N TYR A 111 -8.33 10.41 -2.01
CA TYR A 111 -7.15 10.26 -1.16
C TYR A 111 -5.89 10.84 -1.84
N ILE A 112 -4.96 11.37 -1.06
CA ILE A 112 -3.57 11.49 -1.49
C ILE A 112 -2.90 10.16 -1.13
N VAL A 113 -2.21 9.54 -2.09
CA VAL A 113 -1.53 8.26 -1.89
C VAL A 113 -0.04 8.45 -2.14
N ALA A 114 0.78 8.23 -1.13
CA ALA A 114 2.24 8.35 -1.22
C ALA A 114 2.90 6.98 -1.06
N ALA A 115 3.62 6.53 -2.08
CA ALA A 115 4.29 5.24 -2.10
C ALA A 115 5.81 5.43 -2.23
N PRO A 116 6.57 5.28 -1.14
CA PRO A 116 8.03 5.23 -1.22
C PRO A 116 8.49 3.94 -1.90
N ASN A 117 9.54 4.07 -2.71
CA ASN A 117 10.29 2.92 -3.19
C ASN A 117 11.24 2.46 -2.09
N HIS A 118 11.07 1.22 -1.64
CA HIS A 118 11.95 0.61 -0.64
C HIS A 118 13.21 0.06 -1.33
N PRO A 119 14.42 0.54 -1.00
CA PRO A 119 15.67 0.04 -1.58
C PRO A 119 15.86 -1.47 -1.41
N GLY A 120 16.55 -2.08 -2.35
CA GLY A 120 16.79 -3.52 -2.38
C GLY A 120 15.67 -4.35 -3.01
N ASN A 121 14.51 -3.79 -3.25
CA ASN A 121 13.35 -4.51 -3.79
C ASN A 121 13.10 -4.25 -5.29
N GLN A 122 13.74 -3.24 -5.86
CA GLN A 122 13.45 -2.78 -7.23
C GLN A 122 14.19 -3.59 -8.30
N SER A 123 13.55 -3.74 -9.47
CA SER A 123 14.23 -4.19 -10.68
C SER A 123 15.42 -3.25 -10.99
N GLY A 124 16.61 -3.82 -11.17
CA GLY A 124 17.85 -3.05 -11.37
C GLY A 124 18.60 -2.65 -10.09
N ASN A 125 17.95 -2.72 -8.92
CA ASN A 125 18.59 -2.52 -7.60
C ASN A 125 18.09 -3.56 -6.60
N ARG A 126 18.12 -4.85 -6.99
CA ARG A 126 17.71 -5.95 -6.10
C ARG A 126 18.86 -6.36 -5.21
N SER A 127 18.62 -6.33 -3.91
CA SER A 127 19.56 -6.81 -2.88
C SER A 127 18.77 -7.53 -1.80
N ALA A 128 18.98 -8.83 -1.65
CA ALA A 128 18.31 -9.60 -0.62
C ALA A 128 18.68 -9.09 0.78
N GLY A 129 19.95 -8.74 1.01
CA GLY A 129 20.40 -8.17 2.27
C GLY A 129 19.69 -6.85 2.62
N GLU A 130 19.49 -5.94 1.64
CA GLU A 130 18.75 -4.70 1.88
C GLU A 130 17.25 -4.95 2.04
N ALA A 131 16.67 -5.87 1.23
CA ALA A 131 15.25 -6.18 1.32
C ALA A 131 14.87 -6.83 2.66
N MET A 132 15.77 -7.62 3.25
CA MET A 132 15.57 -8.29 4.53
C MET A 132 15.83 -7.40 5.75
N LYS A 133 16.32 -6.17 5.57
CA LYS A 133 16.29 -5.13 6.60
C LYS A 133 14.86 -4.61 6.78
N LEU A 134 13.97 -5.46 7.24
CA LEU A 134 12.53 -5.20 7.32
C LEU A 134 12.19 -3.92 8.08
N TRP A 135 12.98 -3.56 9.11
CA TRP A 135 12.81 -2.37 9.93
C TRP A 135 12.96 -1.05 9.16
N LEU A 136 13.65 -1.07 8.02
CA LEU A 136 13.81 0.13 7.21
C LEU A 136 12.54 0.50 6.44
N ARG A 137 11.62 -0.43 6.19
CA ARG A 137 10.36 -0.15 5.49
C ARG A 137 9.40 0.75 6.31
N PRO A 138 9.12 0.49 7.59
CA PRO A 138 8.37 1.44 8.41
C PRO A 138 9.10 2.76 8.63
N ALA A 139 10.44 2.78 8.71
CA ALA A 139 11.23 4.00 8.77
C ALA A 139 11.10 4.84 7.48
N ASP A 140 10.98 4.20 6.29
CA ASP A 140 10.72 4.89 5.03
C ASP A 140 9.34 5.60 5.05
N PHE A 141 8.34 5.03 5.69
CA PHE A 141 7.04 5.68 5.88
C PHE A 141 7.16 6.92 6.77
N THR A 142 7.84 6.79 7.92
CA THR A 142 8.09 7.91 8.82
C THR A 142 8.83 9.05 8.12
N SER A 143 9.90 8.72 7.37
CA SER A 143 10.65 9.70 6.57
C SER A 143 9.77 10.39 5.51
N THR A 144 8.89 9.62 4.85
CA THR A 144 7.96 10.16 3.84
C THR A 144 6.96 11.13 4.48
N LEU A 145 6.40 10.79 5.65
CA LEU A 145 5.51 11.69 6.40
C LEU A 145 6.20 13.00 6.80
N ASP A 146 7.42 12.89 7.32
CA ASP A 146 8.21 14.05 7.74
C ASP A 146 8.49 15.00 6.56
N ALA A 147 8.87 14.45 5.43
CA ALA A 147 9.14 15.22 4.21
C ALA A 147 7.85 15.86 3.64
N LEU A 148 6.73 15.14 3.64
CA LEU A 148 5.44 15.69 3.18
C LEU A 148 4.94 16.83 4.08
N LYS A 149 5.23 16.77 5.38
CA LYS A 149 4.78 17.79 6.36
C LYS A 149 5.44 19.15 6.13
N ILE A 150 6.62 19.19 5.54
CA ILE A 150 7.34 20.42 5.18
C ILE A 150 7.28 20.76 3.69
N SER A 151 6.68 19.90 2.87
CA SER A 151 6.54 20.11 1.43
C SER A 151 5.56 21.24 1.14
N THR A 152 6.02 22.28 0.43
CA THR A 152 5.16 23.40 0.02
C THR A 152 4.01 22.96 -0.90
N ALA A 153 4.18 21.87 -1.64
CA ALA A 153 3.16 21.32 -2.52
C ALA A 153 2.06 20.57 -1.76
N PHE A 154 2.40 19.88 -0.65
CA PHE A 154 1.50 18.92 0.00
C PHE A 154 1.09 19.28 1.43
N GLN A 155 1.91 20.02 2.19
CA GLN A 155 1.66 20.29 3.62
C GLN A 155 0.25 20.85 3.91
N ASN A 156 -0.29 21.71 3.02
CA ASN A 156 -1.61 22.35 3.14
C ASN A 156 -2.72 21.58 2.38
N LYS A 157 -2.38 20.46 1.73
CA LYS A 157 -3.31 19.61 0.97
C LYS A 157 -3.68 18.33 1.70
N ILE A 158 -2.92 17.95 2.71
CA ILE A 158 -3.13 16.74 3.50
C ILE A 158 -3.95 17.08 4.75
N ASP A 159 -4.96 16.26 5.02
CA ASP A 159 -5.64 16.20 6.31
C ASP A 159 -4.81 15.30 7.25
N TRP A 160 -3.99 15.93 8.08
CA TRP A 160 -3.04 15.25 8.95
C TRP A 160 -3.68 14.44 10.09
N GLU A 161 -4.97 14.62 10.34
CA GLU A 161 -5.73 13.79 11.29
C GLU A 161 -6.22 12.48 10.65
N LYS A 162 -6.13 12.37 9.31
CA LYS A 162 -6.62 11.25 8.51
C LYS A 162 -5.48 10.61 7.70
N VAL A 163 -4.55 9.97 8.41
CA VAL A 163 -3.41 9.28 7.80
C VAL A 163 -3.55 7.77 7.99
N GLY A 164 -3.51 7.02 6.90
CA GLY A 164 -3.58 5.57 6.90
C GLY A 164 -2.36 4.91 6.29
N ALA A 165 -2.16 3.63 6.61
CA ALA A 165 -1.14 2.78 6.02
C ALA A 165 -1.80 1.65 5.23
N LEU A 166 -1.39 1.46 3.97
CA LEU A 166 -1.80 0.35 3.11
C LEU A 166 -0.55 -0.43 2.71
N GLY A 167 -0.64 -1.75 2.74
CA GLY A 167 0.46 -2.57 2.28
C GLY A 167 0.02 -3.84 1.56
N LEU A 168 0.78 -4.19 0.52
CA LEU A 168 0.56 -5.38 -0.30
C LEU A 168 1.74 -6.34 -0.08
N SER A 169 1.50 -7.61 0.22
CA SER A 169 2.54 -8.62 0.43
C SER A 169 3.55 -8.17 1.51
N MET A 170 4.84 -8.05 1.20
CA MET A 170 5.86 -7.50 2.11
C MET A 170 5.49 -6.09 2.62
N GLY A 171 4.75 -5.31 1.82
CA GLY A 171 4.18 -4.04 2.26
C GLY A 171 3.12 -4.19 3.35
N GLY A 172 2.40 -5.30 3.37
CA GLY A 172 1.45 -5.60 4.44
C GLY A 172 2.13 -5.73 5.81
N TYR A 173 3.33 -6.35 5.85
CA TYR A 173 4.18 -6.27 7.05
C TYR A 173 4.46 -4.80 7.44
N THR A 174 4.82 -3.95 6.47
CA THR A 174 5.10 -2.53 6.73
C THR A 174 3.91 -1.83 7.40
N ALA A 175 2.70 -2.05 6.88
CA ALA A 175 1.47 -1.49 7.45
C ALA A 175 1.23 -1.95 8.90
N LEU A 176 1.48 -3.23 9.20
CA LEU A 176 1.40 -3.77 10.55
C LEU A 176 2.50 -3.22 11.47
N ALA A 177 3.73 -3.05 10.96
CA ALA A 177 4.85 -2.53 11.73
C ALA A 177 4.63 -1.08 12.17
N VAL A 178 4.11 -0.21 11.29
CA VAL A 178 3.77 1.19 11.67
C VAL A 178 2.53 1.27 12.56
N ALA A 179 1.71 0.21 12.61
CA ALA A 179 0.63 0.07 13.57
C ALA A 179 1.10 -0.39 14.96
N GLY A 180 2.33 -0.94 15.06
CA GLY A 180 2.95 -1.35 16.32
C GLY A 180 3.42 -2.81 16.40
N ALA A 181 3.22 -3.62 15.34
CA ALA A 181 3.72 -4.98 15.30
C ALA A 181 5.26 -5.00 15.29
N LYS A 182 5.86 -5.92 16.07
CA LYS A 182 7.31 -6.09 16.18
C LYS A 182 7.74 -7.48 15.71
N VAL A 183 8.92 -7.54 15.11
CA VAL A 183 9.51 -8.80 14.67
C VAL A 183 10.19 -9.52 15.84
N ASN A 184 9.97 -10.83 15.93
CA ASN A 184 10.82 -11.72 16.72
C ASN A 184 12.08 -12.04 15.90
N GLN A 185 13.23 -11.66 16.40
CA GLN A 185 14.52 -11.76 15.69
C GLN A 185 14.89 -13.21 15.39
N GLN A 186 14.64 -14.14 16.32
CA GLN A 186 14.93 -15.56 16.12
C GLN A 186 14.05 -16.16 15.03
N ARG A 187 12.73 -15.83 15.02
CA ARG A 187 11.83 -16.26 13.95
C ARG A 187 12.21 -15.68 12.59
N LEU A 188 12.75 -14.46 12.55
CA LEU A 188 13.26 -13.88 11.31
C LEU A 188 14.57 -14.57 10.89
N ALA A 189 15.51 -14.82 11.80
CA ALA A 189 16.74 -15.53 11.52
C ALA A 189 16.48 -16.92 10.91
N SER A 190 15.54 -17.68 11.50
CA SER A 190 15.19 -19.03 11.07
C SER A 190 14.08 -19.09 9.99
N TYR A 191 13.71 -17.96 9.41
CA TYR A 191 12.57 -17.90 8.48
C TYR A 191 12.71 -18.82 7.27
N CYS A 192 13.93 -19.08 6.82
CA CYS A 192 14.22 -19.93 5.66
C CYS A 192 14.83 -21.31 5.99
N ASP A 193 14.95 -21.69 7.28
CA ASP A 193 15.66 -22.92 7.67
C ASP A 193 14.97 -24.21 7.25
N ASN A 194 13.64 -24.26 7.31
CA ASN A 194 12.87 -25.51 7.20
C ASN A 194 12.15 -25.64 5.85
N GLY A 195 12.83 -25.24 4.73
CA GLY A 195 12.20 -25.29 3.42
C GLY A 195 10.88 -24.48 3.46
N SER A 196 10.98 -23.24 3.92
CA SER A 196 9.83 -22.40 4.25
C SER A 196 8.81 -22.41 3.13
N SER A 197 7.59 -22.26 3.51
CA SER A 197 6.45 -22.12 2.63
C SER A 197 6.56 -20.93 1.63
N ASN A 198 7.58 -20.05 1.74
CA ASN A 198 7.91 -19.00 0.76
C ASN A 198 9.18 -19.36 -0.03
N ASN A 199 9.05 -20.37 -0.89
CA ASN A 199 10.19 -20.90 -1.63
C ASN A 199 10.90 -19.86 -2.49
N SER A 200 10.17 -18.99 -3.19
CA SER A 200 10.81 -17.99 -4.09
C SER A 200 11.60 -16.92 -3.32
N LEU A 201 11.11 -16.46 -2.16
CA LEU A 201 11.86 -15.53 -1.32
C LEU A 201 13.11 -16.18 -0.73
N CYS A 202 12.98 -17.37 -0.17
CA CYS A 202 14.09 -18.06 0.48
C CYS A 202 15.14 -18.54 -0.53
N GLU A 203 14.72 -18.98 -1.72
CA GLU A 203 15.64 -19.29 -2.80
C GLU A 203 16.43 -18.05 -3.26
N TRP A 204 15.75 -16.90 -3.41
CA TRP A 204 16.43 -15.65 -3.73
C TRP A 204 17.44 -15.22 -2.66
N ILE A 205 17.08 -15.32 -1.37
CA ILE A 205 17.97 -15.02 -0.24
C ILE A 205 19.22 -15.92 -0.32
N LYS A 206 19.02 -17.23 -0.49
CA LYS A 206 20.09 -18.22 -0.61
C LYS A 206 20.99 -17.95 -1.82
N GLN A 207 20.42 -17.75 -3.01
CA GLN A 207 21.17 -17.45 -4.23
C GLN A 207 21.96 -16.14 -4.14
N SER A 208 21.49 -15.20 -3.32
CA SER A 208 22.18 -13.93 -3.06
C SER A 208 23.32 -14.05 -2.04
N GLY A 209 23.56 -15.24 -1.49
CA GLY A 209 24.58 -15.47 -0.46
C GLY A 209 24.28 -14.80 0.89
N VAL A 210 23.02 -14.43 1.12
CA VAL A 210 22.59 -13.81 2.38
C VAL A 210 22.23 -14.90 3.38
N ASP A 211 22.82 -14.83 4.57
CA ASP A 211 22.47 -15.65 5.72
C ASP A 211 21.80 -14.79 6.79
N LEU A 212 20.52 -15.05 7.04
CA LEU A 212 19.74 -14.31 8.03
C LEU A 212 20.25 -14.51 9.46
N HIS A 213 20.93 -15.63 9.76
CA HIS A 213 21.53 -15.88 11.09
C HIS A 213 22.74 -14.98 11.37
N THR A 214 23.43 -14.54 10.33
CA THR A 214 24.62 -13.67 10.46
C THR A 214 24.29 -12.18 10.34
N MET A 215 23.05 -11.84 9.93
CA MET A 215 22.61 -10.45 9.85
C MET A 215 22.40 -9.85 11.26
N ASN A 216 22.77 -8.57 11.43
CA ASN A 216 22.35 -7.84 12.62
C ASN A 216 20.83 -7.56 12.57
N LEU A 217 20.04 -8.44 13.19
CA LEU A 217 18.58 -8.34 13.26
C LEU A 217 18.08 -7.59 14.51
N GLN A 218 18.98 -7.09 15.36
CA GLN A 218 18.59 -6.36 16.56
C GLN A 218 17.62 -5.18 16.27
N PRO A 219 17.78 -4.40 15.20
CA PRO A 219 16.83 -3.34 14.88
C PRO A 219 15.42 -3.87 14.49
N ALA A 220 15.31 -5.08 13.93
CA ALA A 220 14.01 -5.64 13.53
C ALA A 220 13.03 -5.82 14.70
N GLY A 221 13.55 -6.03 15.91
CA GLY A 221 12.75 -6.19 17.15
C GLY A 221 12.28 -4.87 17.77
N GLN A 222 12.63 -3.74 17.21
CA GLN A 222 12.25 -2.44 17.77
C GLN A 222 10.79 -2.10 17.43
N ASN A 223 10.24 -1.10 18.13
CA ASN A 223 8.89 -0.61 17.89
C ASN A 223 8.96 0.54 16.84
N TYR A 224 8.34 0.31 15.69
CA TYR A 224 8.27 1.29 14.60
C TYR A 224 6.88 1.92 14.46
N ARG A 225 6.05 1.85 15.52
CA ARG A 225 4.74 2.52 15.53
C ARG A 225 4.91 4.01 15.25
N ASP A 226 4.16 4.50 14.27
CA ASP A 226 4.03 5.94 14.02
C ASP A 226 2.64 6.41 14.47
N ASN A 227 2.58 7.26 15.49
CA ASN A 227 1.32 7.72 16.11
C ASN A 227 0.47 8.59 15.15
N ARG A 228 1.02 9.04 14.04
CA ARG A 228 0.26 9.74 12.98
C ARG A 228 -0.63 8.79 12.19
N ILE A 229 -0.31 7.49 12.16
CA ILE A 229 -1.11 6.47 11.47
C ILE A 229 -2.34 6.15 12.32
N ARG A 230 -3.52 6.35 11.74
CA ARG A 230 -4.83 6.17 12.38
C ARG A 230 -5.52 4.86 12.00
N SER A 231 -5.11 4.25 10.89
CA SER A 231 -5.66 2.98 10.41
C SER A 231 -4.64 2.26 9.55
N ALA A 232 -4.68 0.94 9.53
CA ALA A 232 -3.83 0.11 8.68
C ALA A 232 -4.67 -0.91 7.89
N VAL A 233 -4.32 -1.09 6.62
CA VAL A 233 -4.88 -2.16 5.77
C VAL A 233 -3.72 -2.99 5.22
N ALA A 234 -3.78 -4.30 5.40
CA ALA A 234 -2.78 -5.22 4.90
C ALA A 234 -3.43 -6.30 4.02
N VAL A 235 -3.00 -6.37 2.76
CA VAL A 235 -3.47 -7.34 1.77
C VAL A 235 -2.40 -8.43 1.62
N ASP A 236 -2.77 -9.66 1.93
CA ASP A 236 -1.86 -10.83 1.92
C ASP A 236 -0.48 -10.53 2.53
N PRO A 237 -0.41 -10.00 3.76
CA PRO A 237 0.86 -9.55 4.33
C PRO A 237 1.84 -10.71 4.49
N ALA A 238 3.01 -10.58 3.87
CA ALA A 238 4.11 -11.50 4.07
C ALA A 238 4.76 -11.31 5.44
N MET A 239 5.58 -12.27 5.88
CA MET A 239 6.39 -12.21 7.10
C MET A 239 5.60 -12.20 8.42
N VAL A 240 4.27 -12.39 8.39
CA VAL A 240 3.44 -12.34 9.61
C VAL A 240 3.83 -13.37 10.66
N GLY A 241 4.32 -14.54 10.25
CA GLY A 241 4.85 -15.56 11.16
C GLY A 241 6.07 -15.13 11.97
N THR A 242 6.75 -14.04 11.57
CA THR A 242 7.88 -13.48 12.31
C THR A 242 7.45 -12.50 13.39
N LEU A 243 6.20 -12.05 13.42
CA LEU A 243 5.72 -11.06 14.37
C LEU A 243 5.52 -11.65 15.77
N THR A 244 5.72 -10.83 16.80
CA THR A 244 5.46 -11.26 18.18
C THR A 244 3.98 -11.12 18.53
N THR A 245 3.42 -12.11 19.19
CA THR A 245 2.01 -12.14 19.60
C THR A 245 1.64 -10.95 20.49
N GLU A 246 2.53 -10.59 21.42
CA GLU A 246 2.34 -9.51 22.38
C GLU A 246 2.23 -8.15 21.65
N SER A 247 3.07 -7.93 20.64
CA SER A 247 3.03 -6.67 19.88
C SER A 247 1.78 -6.56 19.01
N ILE A 248 1.34 -7.67 18.41
CA ILE A 248 0.10 -7.74 17.63
C ILE A 248 -1.10 -7.43 18.52
N ALA A 249 -1.17 -8.05 19.71
CA ALA A 249 -2.25 -7.84 20.67
C ALA A 249 -2.26 -6.41 21.27
N SER A 250 -1.15 -5.68 21.18
CA SER A 250 -1.05 -4.30 21.65
C SER A 250 -1.43 -3.23 20.61
N ILE A 251 -1.77 -3.62 19.39
CA ILE A 251 -2.21 -2.66 18.36
C ILE A 251 -3.56 -2.08 18.76
N THR A 252 -3.64 -0.74 18.80
CA THR A 252 -4.83 -0.02 19.27
C THR A 252 -5.61 0.69 18.16
N ILE A 253 -5.03 0.83 16.97
CA ILE A 253 -5.71 1.43 15.81
C ILE A 253 -6.52 0.36 15.06
N PRO A 254 -7.57 0.75 14.32
CA PRO A 254 -8.29 -0.16 13.43
C PRO A 254 -7.35 -0.77 12.39
N VAL A 255 -7.45 -2.10 12.20
CA VAL A 255 -6.69 -2.85 11.20
C VAL A 255 -7.65 -3.70 10.36
N ASP A 256 -7.58 -3.55 9.05
CA ASP A 256 -8.26 -4.44 8.12
C ASP A 256 -7.23 -5.38 7.47
N LEU A 257 -7.49 -6.68 7.57
CA LEU A 257 -6.65 -7.74 7.02
C LEU A 257 -7.42 -8.45 5.92
N ILE A 258 -6.85 -8.51 4.74
CA ILE A 258 -7.48 -9.08 3.55
C ILE A 258 -6.59 -10.20 3.01
N ASN A 259 -7.10 -11.42 2.93
CA ASN A 259 -6.43 -12.50 2.21
C ASN A 259 -7.02 -12.70 0.81
N LEU A 260 -6.15 -13.02 -0.13
CA LEU A 260 -6.49 -13.36 -1.51
C LEU A 260 -6.58 -14.89 -1.65
N GLY A 261 -7.82 -15.40 -1.76
CA GLY A 261 -8.13 -16.83 -1.76
C GLY A 261 -9.22 -17.16 -0.77
N ARG A 262 -9.76 -18.38 -0.87
CA ARG A 262 -10.72 -18.89 0.09
C ARG A 262 -10.06 -19.20 1.42
N SER A 263 -10.84 -19.13 2.50
CA SER A 263 -10.39 -19.58 3.79
C SER A 263 -9.96 -21.06 3.73
N GLY A 264 -8.76 -21.36 4.23
CA GLY A 264 -8.14 -22.69 4.16
C GLY A 264 -7.32 -22.98 2.88
N GLU A 265 -7.41 -22.14 1.86
CA GLU A 265 -6.62 -22.25 0.61
C GLU A 265 -5.50 -21.19 0.53
N VAL A 266 -5.55 -20.19 1.42
CA VAL A 266 -4.52 -19.13 1.50
C VAL A 266 -3.19 -19.75 1.94
N PRO A 267 -2.08 -19.45 1.22
CA PRO A 267 -0.77 -19.96 1.61
C PRO A 267 -0.39 -19.57 3.05
N PRO A 268 0.14 -20.51 3.87
CA PRO A 268 0.45 -20.25 5.28
C PRO A 268 1.37 -19.06 5.52
N THR A 269 2.20 -18.68 4.54
CA THR A 269 3.12 -17.55 4.62
C THR A 269 2.45 -16.18 4.63
N VAL A 270 1.20 -16.12 4.17
CA VAL A 270 0.41 -14.88 4.06
C VAL A 270 -0.96 -15.00 4.71
N ASP A 271 -1.32 -16.18 5.22
CA ASP A 271 -2.57 -16.38 5.97
C ASP A 271 -2.54 -15.59 7.28
N VAL A 272 -3.42 -14.60 7.38
CA VAL A 272 -3.56 -13.75 8.57
C VAL A 272 -4.83 -14.06 9.39
N SER A 273 -5.52 -15.13 9.09
CA SER A 273 -6.76 -15.50 9.77
C SER A 273 -6.59 -15.64 11.28
N GLN A 274 -5.47 -16.22 11.74
CA GLN A 274 -5.16 -16.33 13.18
C GLN A 274 -4.60 -15.01 13.74
N THR A 275 -3.78 -14.29 12.97
CA THR A 275 -3.25 -12.97 13.35
C THR A 275 -4.39 -11.98 13.60
N ALA A 276 -5.43 -12.01 12.78
CA ALA A 276 -6.60 -11.14 12.92
C ALA A 276 -7.31 -11.33 14.27
N LYS A 277 -7.36 -12.54 14.80
CA LYS A 277 -7.98 -12.83 16.11
C LYS A 277 -7.22 -12.22 17.29
N LEU A 278 -5.95 -11.88 17.09
CA LEU A 278 -5.08 -11.34 18.14
C LEU A 278 -5.15 -9.82 18.20
N ILE A 279 -5.52 -9.14 17.11
CA ILE A 279 -5.61 -7.66 17.05
C ILE A 279 -6.98 -7.23 17.56
N PRO A 280 -7.09 -6.39 18.62
CA PRO A 280 -8.37 -6.12 19.31
C PRO A 280 -9.49 -5.57 18.42
N HIS A 281 -9.17 -4.81 17.40
CA HIS A 281 -10.16 -4.17 16.51
C HIS A 281 -9.94 -4.52 15.04
N ALA A 282 -9.34 -5.69 14.77
CA ALA A 282 -9.13 -6.13 13.41
C ALA A 282 -10.43 -6.59 12.75
N ARG A 283 -10.52 -6.32 11.45
CA ARG A 283 -11.45 -6.95 10.54
C ARG A 283 -10.69 -7.89 9.61
N TYR A 284 -11.19 -9.10 9.45
CA TYR A 284 -10.62 -10.06 8.53
C TYR A 284 -11.60 -10.37 7.41
N SER A 285 -11.09 -10.44 6.19
CA SER A 285 -11.87 -10.74 5.00
C SER A 285 -11.03 -11.56 4.02
N THR A 286 -11.72 -12.34 3.18
CA THR A 286 -11.12 -13.10 2.07
C THR A 286 -11.71 -12.63 0.73
N ILE A 287 -10.98 -12.83 -0.34
CA ILE A 287 -11.43 -12.60 -1.71
C ILE A 287 -11.37 -13.91 -2.48
N ASP A 288 -12.51 -14.55 -2.64
CA ASP A 288 -12.62 -15.81 -3.36
C ASP A 288 -12.29 -15.65 -4.85
N GLY A 289 -11.73 -16.70 -5.47
CA GLY A 289 -11.29 -16.67 -6.85
C GLY A 289 -10.08 -15.75 -7.08
N ALA A 290 -9.32 -15.46 -6.03
CA ALA A 290 -8.08 -14.72 -6.07
C ALA A 290 -6.92 -15.55 -5.52
N ASN A 291 -5.69 -15.16 -5.80
CA ASN A 291 -4.47 -15.67 -5.17
C ASN A 291 -3.50 -14.52 -4.89
N HIS A 292 -2.37 -14.84 -4.26
CA HIS A 292 -1.35 -13.84 -3.91
C HIS A 292 -0.91 -12.94 -5.08
N PHE A 293 -0.84 -13.49 -6.28
CA PHE A 293 -0.42 -12.75 -7.48
C PHE A 293 -1.53 -11.88 -8.07
N SER A 294 -2.77 -12.03 -7.63
CA SER A 294 -3.88 -11.18 -8.05
C SER A 294 -3.71 -9.71 -7.64
N MET A 295 -2.80 -9.40 -6.70
CA MET A 295 -2.46 -8.01 -6.35
C MET A 295 -1.50 -7.35 -7.33
N PHE A 296 -0.92 -8.08 -8.29
CA PHE A 296 -0.08 -7.49 -9.34
C PHE A 296 -0.96 -6.81 -10.39
N ALA A 297 -0.40 -5.82 -11.11
CA ALA A 297 -1.11 -5.18 -12.21
C ALA A 297 -1.57 -6.21 -13.27
N GLU A 298 -2.54 -5.83 -14.09
CA GLU A 298 -3.06 -6.71 -15.15
C GLU A 298 -1.96 -7.11 -16.12
N CYS A 299 -1.93 -8.39 -16.48
CA CYS A 299 -0.96 -8.90 -17.43
C CYS A 299 -1.33 -8.51 -18.86
N LYS A 300 -0.31 -8.18 -19.64
CA LYS A 300 -0.46 -7.99 -21.09
C LYS A 300 -0.63 -9.33 -21.80
N ALA A 301 -1.18 -9.29 -23.02
CA ALA A 301 -1.25 -10.46 -23.87
C ALA A 301 0.15 -11.07 -24.08
N GLY A 302 0.28 -12.39 -23.93
CA GLY A 302 1.56 -13.12 -24.06
C GLY A 302 2.53 -12.95 -22.86
N ALA A 303 2.11 -12.29 -21.78
CA ALA A 303 2.98 -12.07 -20.62
C ALA A 303 3.37 -13.36 -19.90
N SER A 304 2.45 -14.35 -19.81
CA SER A 304 2.76 -15.66 -19.20
C SER A 304 3.91 -16.37 -19.91
N GLU A 305 3.87 -16.43 -21.24
CA GLU A 305 4.90 -17.03 -22.06
C GLU A 305 6.23 -16.28 -21.95
N ALA A 306 6.16 -14.95 -21.97
CA ALA A 306 7.33 -14.09 -21.88
C ALA A 306 8.01 -14.20 -20.49
N LEU A 307 7.25 -14.39 -19.41
CA LEU A 307 7.75 -14.63 -18.05
C LEU A 307 8.43 -16.01 -17.98
N LYS A 308 7.78 -17.05 -18.49
CA LYS A 308 8.36 -18.41 -18.55
C LYS A 308 9.67 -18.45 -19.34
N ALA A 309 9.75 -17.73 -20.47
CA ALA A 309 10.99 -17.61 -21.26
C ALA A 309 12.14 -16.92 -20.48
N LYS A 310 11.83 -16.15 -19.44
CA LYS A 310 12.82 -15.55 -18.50
C LYS A 310 13.09 -16.41 -17.26
N GLY A 311 12.59 -17.65 -17.22
CA GLY A 311 12.76 -18.55 -16.07
C GLY A 311 11.87 -18.23 -14.87
N ILE A 312 10.86 -17.37 -15.03
CA ILE A 312 9.89 -17.08 -13.98
C ILE A 312 8.75 -18.10 -14.12
N THR A 313 8.70 -19.03 -13.18
CA THR A 313 7.77 -20.18 -13.20
C THR A 313 6.51 -19.96 -12.37
N GLU A 314 6.50 -18.92 -11.53
CA GLU A 314 5.34 -18.56 -10.76
C GLU A 314 4.17 -18.14 -11.68
N ALA A 315 2.96 -18.55 -11.31
CA ALA A 315 1.73 -18.30 -12.07
C ALA A 315 1.24 -16.83 -11.94
N LEU A 316 2.13 -15.86 -12.23
CA LEU A 316 1.90 -14.45 -11.98
C LEU A 316 0.71 -13.88 -12.76
N CYS A 317 0.40 -14.46 -13.90
CA CYS A 317 -0.66 -14.00 -14.81
C CYS A 317 -1.88 -14.90 -14.83
N ASP A 318 -1.91 -15.99 -14.09
CA ASP A 318 -3.02 -16.93 -14.12
C ASP A 318 -4.19 -16.36 -13.33
N ASN A 319 -5.38 -16.44 -13.92
CA ASN A 319 -6.63 -16.09 -13.28
C ASN A 319 -7.19 -17.31 -12.54
N VAL A 320 -7.35 -17.20 -11.23
CA VAL A 320 -7.95 -18.27 -10.43
C VAL A 320 -9.42 -18.42 -10.80
N GLU A 321 -9.86 -19.64 -11.07
CA GLU A 321 -11.25 -19.96 -11.42
C GLU A 321 -11.79 -19.13 -12.60
N GLY A 322 -10.90 -18.62 -13.47
CA GLY A 322 -11.30 -17.80 -14.62
C GLY A 322 -11.78 -16.38 -14.26
N ARG A 323 -11.66 -15.96 -12.99
CA ARG A 323 -12.09 -14.63 -12.55
C ARG A 323 -11.13 -13.56 -13.08
N PRO A 324 -11.63 -12.54 -13.83
CA PRO A 324 -10.79 -11.47 -14.38
C PRO A 324 -10.08 -10.69 -13.25
N ARG A 325 -8.79 -10.41 -13.44
CA ARG A 325 -7.98 -9.66 -12.46
C ARG A 325 -8.55 -8.27 -12.17
N GLY A 326 -9.09 -7.58 -13.16
CA GLY A 326 -9.75 -6.29 -12.99
C GLY A 326 -10.91 -6.31 -11.99
N GLU A 327 -11.69 -7.41 -11.94
CA GLU A 327 -12.77 -7.57 -10.96
C GLU A 327 -12.22 -7.76 -9.54
N ILE A 328 -11.13 -8.52 -9.40
CA ILE A 328 -10.43 -8.71 -8.11
C ILE A 328 -9.87 -7.36 -7.64
N HIS A 329 -9.22 -6.60 -8.55
CA HIS A 329 -8.74 -5.25 -8.27
C HIS A 329 -9.86 -4.31 -7.79
N ALA A 330 -10.99 -4.28 -8.50
CA ALA A 330 -12.15 -3.47 -8.10
C ALA A 330 -12.63 -3.84 -6.68
N GLN A 331 -12.68 -5.14 -6.36
CA GLN A 331 -13.04 -5.60 -5.02
C GLN A 331 -12.01 -5.16 -3.97
N ILE A 332 -10.70 -5.33 -4.22
CA ILE A 332 -9.65 -4.87 -3.30
C ILE A 332 -9.77 -3.36 -3.06
N ILE A 333 -9.90 -2.56 -4.13
CA ILE A 333 -10.02 -1.10 -4.05
C ILE A 333 -11.22 -0.71 -3.19
N ASN A 334 -12.39 -1.32 -3.44
CA ASN A 334 -13.61 -1.03 -2.69
C ASN A 334 -13.47 -1.38 -1.20
N MET A 335 -12.86 -2.53 -0.87
CA MET A 335 -12.62 -2.95 0.51
C MET A 335 -11.65 -2.00 1.23
N VAL A 336 -10.55 -1.63 0.58
CA VAL A 336 -9.55 -0.70 1.11
C VAL A 336 -10.15 0.69 1.31
N ALA A 337 -10.87 1.22 0.31
CA ALA A 337 -11.53 2.52 0.42
C ALA A 337 -12.59 2.53 1.55
N ALA A 338 -13.39 1.44 1.67
CA ALA A 338 -14.36 1.30 2.75
C ALA A 338 -13.69 1.22 4.13
N ALA A 339 -12.52 0.55 4.25
CA ALA A 339 -11.77 0.47 5.51
C ALA A 339 -11.34 1.86 5.98
N PHE A 340 -10.69 2.63 5.12
CA PHE A 340 -10.27 3.99 5.46
C PHE A 340 -11.45 4.94 5.69
N LYS A 341 -12.51 4.85 4.88
CA LYS A 341 -13.72 5.66 5.07
C LYS A 341 -14.35 5.43 6.43
N ARG A 342 -14.41 4.19 6.92
CA ARG A 342 -14.93 3.88 8.27
C ARG A 342 -14.14 4.60 9.35
N THR A 343 -12.80 4.54 9.28
CA THR A 343 -11.95 5.15 10.30
C THR A 343 -11.94 6.69 10.23
N PHE A 344 -11.91 7.24 9.01
CA PHE A 344 -11.73 8.69 8.83
C PHE A 344 -13.04 9.49 8.93
N ASN A 345 -14.20 8.85 8.83
CA ASN A 345 -15.51 9.49 8.94
C ASN A 345 -16.17 9.26 10.30
N THR A 346 -15.63 8.43 11.19
CA THR A 346 -16.05 8.41 12.59
C THR A 346 -15.64 9.74 13.21
N GLU A 347 -16.63 10.62 13.47
CA GLU A 347 -16.46 11.77 14.35
C GLU A 347 -15.95 11.26 15.70
N GLN A 348 -14.81 11.80 16.15
CA GLN A 348 -14.28 11.54 17.48
C GLN A 348 -15.08 12.32 18.51
#